data_e6669a4999eb2e11b0e34d836f71c5e3
#
_entry.id   e6669a4999eb2e11b0e34d836f71c5e3
#
_cell.length_a   1.000
_cell.length_b   1.000
_cell.length_c   1.000
_cell.angle_alpha   90.00
_cell.angle_beta   90.00
_cell.angle_gamma   90.00
#
_symmetry.space_group_name_H-M   'P 1'
#
loop_
_entity.id
_entity.type
_entity.pdbx_description
1 polymer ?
#
loop_
_entity_poly.entity_id
_entity_poly.type
_entity_poly.pdbx_seq_one_letter_code
_entity_poly.pdbx_strand_id
1 'polypeptide(L)'
;MSSLAIRNVRKIFGNVEVLKDIDLEIGSGEFLILVGPSGCGKSTLLSIIAGLDTASSGDIVIDGRVVSQLSPKDRDIAMVFQSYALYPNMTVRQNISFGLEMRRMPKHQQDEIVDRVAKILQMGHLLDRKPSQLSGGQRQRVAMGRAIARDPQLFLFDEPLSNLDAKLRVEMRMEIKLLHERLKATIVYVTHDQIEAMTLGSKIAVMQGGEIRQFGSPQEIYDQPADLFVAGFIGSPSMNFIKTDAVEHLGSVGVRLQTTDETFVLPVHDAEKALRPWIGRELILGIRPELITDSASGQPFGRNVHKRTCKVELVEPTGPDTLVFIRINGEIACCRVRPEQAPQANDSMELAFNLSKAVFFDPQTEKRIA
;
A
#
# COMPACT_ATOMS: atom_id res chain seq x y z
N MET A 1 -3.91 4.54 24.06
CA MET A 1 -3.52 4.15 22.67
C MET A 1 -2.02 4.24 22.62
N SER A 2 -1.38 3.23 22.03
CA SER A 2 0.06 3.04 22.22
C SER A 2 0.81 3.28 20.93
N SER A 3 2.03 3.83 21.02
CA SER A 3 2.97 3.91 19.91
C SER A 3 3.65 2.54 19.69
N LEU A 4 4.18 2.32 18.49
CA LEU A 4 5.02 1.17 18.18
C LEU A 4 6.35 1.66 17.59
N ALA A 5 7.47 1.21 18.15
CA ALA A 5 8.78 1.38 17.56
C ALA A 5 9.46 0.01 17.37
N ILE A 6 10.03 -0.18 16.20
CA ILE A 6 10.83 -1.33 15.81
C ILE A 6 12.25 -0.81 15.65
N ARG A 7 13.22 -1.36 16.39
CA ARG A 7 14.59 -0.84 16.44
C ARG A 7 15.59 -1.91 16.04
N ASN A 8 16.22 -1.74 14.89
CA ASN A 8 17.27 -2.60 14.33
C ASN A 8 16.90 -4.09 14.35
N VAL A 9 15.63 -4.41 14.04
CA VAL A 9 15.14 -5.78 14.09
C VAL A 9 15.69 -6.59 12.94
N ARG A 10 16.35 -7.69 13.27
CA ARG A 10 16.86 -8.69 12.32
C ARG A 10 16.24 -10.05 12.61
N LYS A 11 16.05 -10.86 11.57
CA LYS A 11 15.59 -12.24 11.69
C LYS A 11 16.35 -13.14 10.74
N ILE A 12 16.94 -14.19 11.29
CA ILE A 12 17.70 -15.21 10.56
C ILE A 12 17.06 -16.57 10.85
N PHE A 13 16.74 -17.34 9.81
CA PHE A 13 16.34 -18.73 9.89
C PHE A 13 17.44 -19.61 9.28
N GLY A 14 18.13 -20.36 10.10
CA GLY A 14 19.31 -21.11 9.66
C GLY A 14 20.35 -20.16 9.07
N ASN A 15 20.59 -20.22 7.75
CA ASN A 15 21.52 -19.35 7.03
C ASN A 15 20.82 -18.24 6.22
N VAL A 16 19.50 -18.12 6.31
CA VAL A 16 18.73 -17.16 5.51
C VAL A 16 18.33 -15.96 6.39
N GLU A 17 18.81 -14.79 6.05
CA GLU A 17 18.41 -13.53 6.67
C GLU A 17 17.11 -13.02 6.02
N VAL A 18 16.01 -13.11 6.77
CA VAL A 18 14.65 -12.77 6.31
C VAL A 18 14.29 -11.33 6.61
N LEU A 19 14.80 -10.76 7.72
CA LEU A 19 14.66 -9.34 8.05
C LEU A 19 16.04 -8.76 8.33
N LYS A 20 16.32 -7.58 7.75
CA LYS A 20 17.62 -6.92 7.76
C LYS A 20 17.48 -5.51 8.30
N ASP A 21 17.89 -5.30 9.56
CA ASP A 21 17.93 -4.00 10.22
C ASP A 21 16.65 -3.16 10.03
N ILE A 22 15.52 -3.73 10.40
CA ILE A 22 14.22 -3.04 10.28
C ILE A 22 14.12 -1.98 11.37
N ASP A 23 14.00 -0.72 10.93
CA ASP A 23 13.74 0.44 11.77
C ASP A 23 12.49 1.15 11.29
N LEU A 24 11.49 1.30 12.17
CA LEU A 24 10.32 2.15 11.92
C LEU A 24 9.65 2.55 13.23
N GLU A 25 8.96 3.67 13.20
CA GLU A 25 8.18 4.16 14.34
C GLU A 25 6.85 4.72 13.86
N ILE A 26 5.78 4.38 14.59
CA ILE A 26 4.44 4.93 14.41
C ILE A 26 3.90 5.47 15.71
N GLY A 27 3.20 6.59 15.61
CA GLY A 27 2.53 7.24 16.73
C GLY A 27 1.27 6.50 17.16
N SER A 28 0.76 6.90 18.32
CA SER A 28 -0.51 6.42 18.85
C SER A 28 -1.66 6.78 17.90
N GLY A 29 -2.50 5.80 17.57
CA GLY A 29 -3.64 5.95 16.69
C GLY A 29 -3.30 5.94 15.19
N GLU A 30 -2.06 5.70 14.80
CA GLU A 30 -1.68 5.55 13.39
C GLU A 30 -2.02 4.15 12.86
N PHE A 31 -2.27 4.11 11.55
CA PHE A 31 -2.54 2.89 10.81
C PHE A 31 -1.35 2.59 9.88
N LEU A 32 -0.47 1.67 10.32
CA LEU A 32 0.67 1.21 9.53
C LEU A 32 0.28 0.07 8.60
N ILE A 33 0.61 0.22 7.34
CA ILE A 33 0.54 -0.86 6.35
C ILE A 33 1.95 -1.38 6.06
N LEU A 34 2.13 -2.68 6.15
CA LEU A 34 3.29 -3.40 5.63
C LEU A 34 2.92 -3.99 4.26
N VAL A 35 3.53 -3.50 3.19
CA VAL A 35 3.22 -3.93 1.82
C VAL A 35 4.49 -4.33 1.08
N GLY A 36 4.40 -5.26 0.13
CA GLY A 36 5.53 -5.75 -0.67
C GLY A 36 5.26 -7.11 -1.28
N PRO A 37 6.16 -7.63 -2.12
CA PRO A 37 6.04 -8.95 -2.76
C PRO A 37 5.93 -10.09 -1.74
N SER A 38 5.44 -11.24 -2.20
CA SER A 38 5.43 -12.45 -1.38
C SER A 38 6.86 -12.82 -0.95
N GLY A 39 7.03 -13.24 0.30
CA GLY A 39 8.32 -13.64 0.84
C GLY A 39 9.26 -12.51 1.27
N CYS A 40 8.86 -11.23 1.21
CA CYS A 40 9.72 -10.11 1.62
C CYS A 40 9.83 -9.89 3.14
N GLY A 41 9.20 -10.73 3.99
CA GLY A 41 9.33 -10.66 5.45
C GLY A 41 8.17 -10.06 6.22
N LYS A 42 7.07 -9.59 5.58
CA LYS A 42 5.93 -8.92 6.23
C LYS A 42 5.30 -9.71 7.38
N SER A 43 4.86 -10.95 7.11
CA SER A 43 4.23 -11.81 8.13
C SER A 43 5.24 -12.24 9.20
N THR A 44 6.54 -12.36 8.86
CA THR A 44 7.59 -12.61 9.85
C THR A 44 7.73 -11.42 10.79
N LEU A 45 7.77 -10.20 10.27
CA LEU A 45 7.81 -8.98 11.09
C LEU A 45 6.57 -8.87 11.97
N LEU A 46 5.37 -9.10 11.40
CA LEU A 46 4.13 -9.10 12.16
C LEU A 46 4.14 -10.14 13.28
N SER A 47 4.66 -11.36 13.03
CA SER A 47 4.78 -12.42 14.02
C SER A 47 5.75 -12.06 15.16
N ILE A 48 6.84 -11.35 14.85
CA ILE A 48 7.78 -10.83 15.85
C ILE A 48 7.13 -9.75 16.71
N ILE A 49 6.37 -8.82 16.11
CA ILE A 49 5.59 -7.80 16.84
C ILE A 49 4.57 -8.49 17.75
N ALA A 50 3.92 -9.54 17.26
CA ALA A 50 2.96 -10.32 18.03
C ALA A 50 3.58 -11.16 19.16
N GLY A 51 4.90 -11.40 19.14
CA GLY A 51 5.58 -12.32 20.05
C GLY A 51 5.32 -13.79 19.78
N LEU A 52 4.82 -14.10 18.57
CA LEU A 52 4.66 -15.47 18.07
C LEU A 52 5.99 -16.03 17.55
N ASP A 53 6.92 -15.15 17.21
CA ASP A 53 8.30 -15.46 16.85
C ASP A 53 9.23 -14.45 17.54
N THR A 54 10.51 -14.78 17.66
CA THR A 54 11.54 -13.96 18.30
C THR A 54 12.46 -13.35 17.24
N ALA A 55 12.83 -12.08 17.41
CA ALA A 55 13.89 -11.47 16.61
C ALA A 55 15.25 -12.14 16.89
N SER A 56 16.13 -12.18 15.90
CA SER A 56 17.52 -12.58 16.11
C SER A 56 18.34 -11.50 16.82
N SER A 57 17.99 -10.22 16.55
CA SER A 57 18.51 -9.04 17.24
C SER A 57 17.53 -7.87 17.10
N GLY A 58 17.76 -6.81 17.87
CA GLY A 58 16.89 -5.62 17.87
C GLY A 58 15.70 -5.74 18.81
N ASP A 59 14.91 -4.67 18.89
CA ASP A 59 13.85 -4.54 19.88
C ASP A 59 12.51 -4.12 19.28
N ILE A 60 11.43 -4.68 19.85
CA ILE A 60 10.07 -4.19 19.69
C ILE A 60 9.69 -3.39 20.93
N VAL A 61 9.23 -2.16 20.73
CA VAL A 61 8.84 -1.25 21.79
C VAL A 61 7.38 -0.84 21.60
N ILE A 62 6.52 -1.11 22.57
CA ILE A 62 5.11 -0.70 22.58
C ILE A 62 4.93 0.28 23.72
N ASP A 63 4.45 1.49 23.42
CA ASP A 63 4.24 2.57 24.40
C ASP A 63 5.45 2.83 25.30
N GLY A 64 6.63 2.89 24.70
CA GLY A 64 7.91 3.10 25.41
C GLY A 64 8.46 1.89 26.15
N ARG A 65 7.72 0.77 26.23
CA ARG A 65 8.13 -0.46 26.90
C ARG A 65 8.72 -1.45 25.90
N VAL A 66 9.93 -1.95 26.16
CA VAL A 66 10.51 -3.06 25.38
C VAL A 66 9.73 -4.34 25.67
N VAL A 67 9.20 -4.97 24.60
CA VAL A 67 8.37 -6.18 24.70
C VAL A 67 8.97 -7.38 23.96
N SER A 68 10.20 -7.26 23.46
CA SER A 68 10.88 -8.29 22.63
C SER A 68 10.87 -9.68 23.26
N GLN A 69 11.06 -9.75 24.58
CA GLN A 69 11.14 -11.01 25.34
C GLN A 69 9.79 -11.41 26.00
N LEU A 70 8.74 -10.62 25.81
CA LEU A 70 7.43 -10.92 26.39
C LEU A 70 6.65 -11.90 25.52
N SER A 71 5.90 -12.79 26.19
CA SER A 71 4.97 -13.68 25.49
C SER A 71 3.79 -12.88 24.89
N PRO A 72 3.10 -13.40 23.84
CA PRO A 72 1.97 -12.68 23.20
C PRO A 72 0.89 -12.21 24.17
N LYS A 73 0.60 -12.99 25.23
CA LYS A 73 -0.42 -12.67 26.24
C LYS A 73 -0.05 -11.43 27.09
N ASP A 74 1.26 -11.15 27.23
CA ASP A 74 1.80 -10.10 28.09
C ASP A 74 2.09 -8.80 27.32
N ARG A 75 1.91 -8.80 25.96
CA ARG A 75 2.10 -7.63 25.08
C ARG A 75 0.87 -6.76 24.94
N ASP A 76 -0.29 -7.21 25.45
CA ASP A 76 -1.60 -6.55 25.31
C ASP A 76 -1.98 -6.17 23.88
N ILE A 77 -1.81 -7.12 22.99
CA ILE A 77 -2.13 -7.02 21.55
C ILE A 77 -3.30 -7.92 21.18
N ALA A 78 -3.96 -7.61 20.08
CA ALA A 78 -4.91 -8.52 19.42
C ALA A 78 -4.51 -8.75 17.96
N MET A 79 -4.57 -10.00 17.52
CA MET A 79 -4.22 -10.39 16.16
C MET A 79 -5.43 -11.01 15.44
N VAL A 80 -5.66 -10.56 14.21
CA VAL A 80 -6.61 -11.13 13.26
C VAL A 80 -5.80 -11.83 12.17
N PHE A 81 -5.96 -13.16 12.08
CA PHE A 81 -5.26 -13.99 11.13
C PHE A 81 -5.98 -14.06 9.78
N GLN A 82 -5.28 -14.35 8.73
CA GLN A 82 -5.79 -14.57 7.38
C GLN A 82 -6.92 -15.63 7.32
N SER A 83 -6.83 -16.69 8.14
CA SER A 83 -7.85 -17.73 8.26
C SER A 83 -9.00 -17.39 9.20
N TYR A 84 -9.01 -16.16 9.78
CA TYR A 84 -9.93 -15.69 10.85
C TYR A 84 -9.77 -16.44 12.17
N ALA A 85 -9.30 -17.67 12.18
CA ALA A 85 -9.05 -18.54 13.34
C ALA A 85 -10.20 -18.56 14.36
N LEU A 86 -11.47 -18.67 13.86
CA LEU A 86 -12.66 -18.75 14.73
C LEU A 86 -12.78 -20.15 15.35
N TYR A 87 -13.30 -20.20 16.57
CA TYR A 87 -13.64 -21.46 17.23
C TYR A 87 -14.91 -22.04 16.62
N PRO A 88 -14.83 -23.16 15.87
CA PRO A 88 -15.92 -23.62 14.98
C PRO A 88 -17.15 -24.10 15.77
N ASN A 89 -16.96 -24.60 16.98
CA ASN A 89 -18.03 -25.14 17.83
C ASN A 89 -18.71 -24.08 18.72
N MET A 90 -18.17 -22.87 18.77
CA MET A 90 -18.70 -21.75 19.54
C MET A 90 -19.60 -20.87 18.69
N THR A 91 -20.64 -20.28 19.29
CA THR A 91 -21.44 -19.24 18.66
C THR A 91 -20.62 -17.96 18.45
N VAL A 92 -21.15 -16.99 17.69
CA VAL A 92 -20.54 -15.66 17.55
C VAL A 92 -20.34 -15.00 18.92
N ARG A 93 -21.37 -15.00 19.78
CA ARG A 93 -21.31 -14.48 21.15
C ARG A 93 -20.15 -15.11 21.92
N GLN A 94 -20.05 -16.43 21.89
CA GLN A 94 -18.99 -17.18 22.59
C GLN A 94 -17.60 -16.91 22.00
N ASN A 95 -17.48 -16.78 20.67
CA ASN A 95 -16.21 -16.41 20.03
C ASN A 95 -15.73 -15.05 20.51
N ILE A 96 -16.61 -14.04 20.60
CA ILE A 96 -16.27 -12.69 21.05
C ILE A 96 -15.92 -12.67 22.55
N SER A 97 -16.70 -13.38 23.38
CA SER A 97 -16.51 -13.38 24.84
C SER A 97 -15.34 -14.25 25.33
N PHE A 98 -14.83 -15.19 24.53
CA PHE A 98 -13.85 -16.18 24.95
C PHE A 98 -12.59 -15.55 25.60
N GLY A 99 -12.04 -14.49 25.01
CA GLY A 99 -10.87 -13.81 25.56
C GLY A 99 -11.15 -13.11 26.91
N LEU A 100 -12.39 -12.67 27.13
CA LEU A 100 -12.83 -12.05 28.38
C LEU A 100 -13.06 -13.11 29.47
N GLU A 101 -13.59 -14.28 29.08
CA GLU A 101 -13.74 -15.43 29.97
C GLU A 101 -12.38 -15.92 30.48
N MET A 102 -11.38 -16.03 29.59
CA MET A 102 -10.01 -16.41 29.97
C MET A 102 -9.37 -15.42 30.95
N ARG A 103 -9.76 -14.12 30.89
CA ARG A 103 -9.37 -13.10 31.86
C ARG A 103 -10.21 -13.13 33.15
N ARG A 104 -11.12 -14.13 33.31
CA ARG A 104 -12.04 -14.29 34.46
C ARG A 104 -12.93 -13.09 34.71
N MET A 105 -13.32 -12.37 33.65
CA MET A 105 -14.23 -11.24 33.73
C MET A 105 -15.64 -11.70 34.14
N PRO A 106 -16.37 -10.97 35.03
CA PRO A 106 -17.75 -11.31 35.39
C PRO A 106 -18.68 -11.37 34.21
N LYS A 107 -19.61 -12.32 34.18
CA LYS A 107 -20.49 -12.60 33.04
C LYS A 107 -21.26 -11.37 32.54
N HIS A 108 -21.82 -10.56 33.49
CA HIS A 108 -22.55 -9.35 33.12
C HIS A 108 -21.68 -8.35 32.29
N GLN A 109 -20.39 -8.17 32.68
CA GLN A 109 -19.46 -7.31 31.94
C GLN A 109 -19.10 -7.90 30.56
N GLN A 110 -18.98 -9.24 30.47
CA GLN A 110 -18.77 -9.90 29.19
C GLN A 110 -19.94 -9.61 28.24
N ASP A 111 -21.18 -9.76 28.71
CA ASP A 111 -22.37 -9.55 27.92
C ASP A 111 -22.49 -8.08 27.46
N GLU A 112 -22.22 -7.10 28.31
CA GLU A 112 -22.17 -5.69 27.97
C GLU A 112 -21.13 -5.39 26.88
N ILE A 113 -19.93 -5.95 26.96
CA ILE A 113 -18.88 -5.79 25.97
C ILE A 113 -19.27 -6.44 24.64
N VAL A 114 -19.82 -7.67 24.66
CA VAL A 114 -20.27 -8.38 23.48
C VAL A 114 -21.36 -7.60 22.76
N ASP A 115 -22.35 -7.07 23.48
CA ASP A 115 -23.46 -6.32 22.89
C ASP A 115 -22.96 -4.97 22.31
N ARG A 116 -22.04 -4.30 22.99
CA ARG A 116 -21.35 -3.10 22.47
C ARG A 116 -20.61 -3.38 21.17
N VAL A 117 -19.80 -4.45 21.13
CA VAL A 117 -19.02 -4.86 19.97
C VAL A 117 -19.96 -5.28 18.82
N ALA A 118 -21.01 -6.05 19.13
CA ALA A 118 -22.02 -6.46 18.14
C ALA A 118 -22.72 -5.25 17.52
N LYS A 119 -22.97 -4.20 18.28
CA LYS A 119 -23.53 -2.93 17.79
C LYS A 119 -22.55 -2.18 16.87
N ILE A 120 -21.27 -2.10 17.26
CA ILE A 120 -20.22 -1.45 16.44
C ILE A 120 -20.10 -2.13 15.07
N LEU A 121 -20.11 -3.48 15.04
CA LEU A 121 -19.93 -4.29 13.82
C LEU A 121 -21.24 -4.68 13.14
N GLN A 122 -22.39 -4.16 13.60
CA GLN A 122 -23.72 -4.41 13.06
C GLN A 122 -24.08 -5.91 12.95
N MET A 123 -23.69 -6.73 13.95
CA MET A 123 -23.82 -8.18 13.92
C MET A 123 -24.71 -8.77 15.02
N GLY A 124 -25.54 -7.95 15.69
CA GLY A 124 -26.42 -8.39 16.78
C GLY A 124 -27.31 -9.58 16.40
N HIS A 125 -27.83 -9.60 15.16
CA HIS A 125 -28.68 -10.68 14.63
C HIS A 125 -27.93 -12.01 14.34
N LEU A 126 -26.59 -12.02 14.49
CA LEU A 126 -25.74 -13.19 14.22
C LEU A 126 -25.21 -13.83 15.49
N LEU A 127 -25.43 -13.24 16.67
CA LEU A 127 -24.77 -13.63 17.94
C LEU A 127 -24.94 -15.12 18.31
N ASP A 128 -26.07 -15.73 17.96
CA ASP A 128 -26.37 -17.12 18.26
C ASP A 128 -25.95 -18.11 17.17
N ARG A 129 -25.45 -17.61 16.01
CA ARG A 129 -24.98 -18.45 14.92
C ARG A 129 -23.58 -19.00 15.18
N LYS A 130 -23.27 -20.14 14.56
CA LYS A 130 -21.91 -20.71 14.52
C LYS A 130 -21.16 -20.26 13.26
N PRO A 131 -19.82 -20.31 13.22
CA PRO A 131 -19.01 -19.91 12.06
C PRO A 131 -19.39 -20.60 10.74
N SER A 132 -19.85 -21.86 10.80
CA SER A 132 -20.32 -22.60 9.61
C SER A 132 -21.57 -22.01 8.94
N GLN A 133 -22.33 -21.18 9.66
CA GLN A 133 -23.56 -20.53 9.21
C GLN A 133 -23.34 -19.08 8.72
N LEU A 134 -22.06 -18.65 8.61
CA LEU A 134 -21.67 -17.28 8.29
C LEU A 134 -21.02 -17.20 6.92
N SER A 135 -21.24 -16.07 6.22
CA SER A 135 -20.47 -15.71 5.04
C SER A 135 -19.01 -15.36 5.39
N GLY A 136 -18.13 -15.25 4.38
CA GLY A 136 -16.74 -14.84 4.57
C GLY A 136 -16.59 -13.52 5.33
N GLY A 137 -17.29 -12.47 4.90
CA GLY A 137 -17.27 -11.17 5.56
C GLY A 137 -17.87 -11.19 6.97
N GLN A 138 -18.91 -12.02 7.21
CA GLN A 138 -19.44 -12.18 8.56
C GLN A 138 -18.42 -12.87 9.49
N ARG A 139 -17.72 -13.89 9.02
CA ARG A 139 -16.63 -14.53 9.78
C ARG A 139 -15.53 -13.54 10.11
N GLN A 140 -15.16 -12.68 9.17
CA GLN A 140 -14.18 -11.63 9.38
C GLN A 140 -14.64 -10.63 10.45
N ARG A 141 -15.89 -10.13 10.39
CA ARG A 141 -16.44 -9.26 11.43
C ARG A 141 -16.41 -9.94 12.81
N VAL A 142 -16.66 -11.24 12.90
CA VAL A 142 -16.53 -11.98 14.18
C VAL A 142 -15.09 -11.98 14.66
N ALA A 143 -14.11 -12.22 13.79
CA ALA A 143 -12.69 -12.18 14.15
C ALA A 143 -12.25 -10.79 14.64
N MET A 144 -12.72 -9.72 13.97
CA MET A 144 -12.54 -8.34 14.41
C MET A 144 -13.22 -8.09 15.76
N GLY A 145 -14.45 -8.58 15.95
CA GLY A 145 -15.19 -8.45 17.21
C GLY A 145 -14.46 -9.09 18.37
N ARG A 146 -13.85 -10.25 18.16
CA ARG A 146 -13.02 -10.94 19.14
C ARG A 146 -11.78 -10.12 19.52
N ALA A 147 -11.17 -9.42 18.55
CA ALA A 147 -10.04 -8.54 18.78
C ALA A 147 -10.46 -7.28 19.57
N ILE A 148 -11.53 -6.61 19.14
CA ILE A 148 -12.05 -5.37 19.74
C ILE A 148 -12.51 -5.60 21.18
N ALA A 149 -13.17 -6.74 21.47
CA ALA A 149 -13.66 -7.05 22.80
C ALA A 149 -12.57 -7.06 23.87
N ARG A 150 -11.33 -7.36 23.47
CA ARG A 150 -10.17 -7.39 24.38
C ARG A 150 -9.64 -6.01 24.76
N ASP A 151 -10.05 -4.97 24.00
CA ASP A 151 -9.57 -3.58 24.14
C ASP A 151 -8.03 -3.48 24.17
N PRO A 152 -7.33 -3.98 23.13
CA PRO A 152 -5.88 -4.08 23.14
C PRO A 152 -5.22 -2.73 22.86
N GLN A 153 -3.95 -2.60 23.25
CA GLN A 153 -3.12 -1.44 22.93
C GLN A 153 -2.75 -1.35 21.45
N LEU A 154 -2.60 -2.49 20.76
CA LEU A 154 -2.19 -2.59 19.37
C LEU A 154 -2.97 -3.70 18.66
N PHE A 155 -3.51 -3.39 17.48
CA PHE A 155 -4.14 -4.38 16.60
C PHE A 155 -3.17 -4.81 15.49
N LEU A 156 -3.13 -6.11 15.23
CA LEU A 156 -2.33 -6.72 14.18
C LEU A 156 -3.25 -7.46 13.21
N PHE A 157 -3.13 -7.18 11.92
CA PHE A 157 -3.90 -7.82 10.86
C PHE A 157 -2.97 -8.49 9.86
N ASP A 158 -3.09 -9.80 9.68
CA ASP A 158 -2.32 -10.58 8.70
C ASP A 158 -3.20 -10.93 7.50
N GLU A 159 -3.11 -10.16 6.42
CA GLU A 159 -3.87 -10.29 5.18
C GLU A 159 -5.38 -10.59 5.37
N PRO A 160 -6.12 -9.82 6.18
CA PRO A 160 -7.46 -10.21 6.60
C PRO A 160 -8.48 -10.23 5.46
N LEU A 161 -8.22 -9.56 4.32
CA LEU A 161 -9.15 -9.44 3.18
C LEU A 161 -8.81 -10.37 2.01
N SER A 162 -7.69 -11.10 2.06
CA SER A 162 -7.18 -11.90 0.94
C SER A 162 -8.14 -13.00 0.46
N ASN A 163 -8.95 -13.57 1.37
CA ASN A 163 -9.87 -14.67 1.09
C ASN A 163 -11.29 -14.22 0.71
N LEU A 164 -11.49 -12.93 0.42
CA LEU A 164 -12.78 -12.35 0.05
C LEU A 164 -12.87 -12.08 -1.45
N ASP A 165 -14.08 -12.19 -2.01
CA ASP A 165 -14.36 -11.72 -3.36
C ASP A 165 -14.21 -10.19 -3.49
N ALA A 166 -14.12 -9.68 -4.71
CA ALA A 166 -13.82 -8.29 -4.97
C ALA A 166 -14.84 -7.32 -4.36
N LYS A 167 -16.15 -7.63 -4.44
CA LYS A 167 -17.22 -6.77 -3.91
C LYS A 167 -17.15 -6.72 -2.38
N LEU A 168 -17.05 -7.86 -1.75
CA LEU A 168 -16.98 -7.96 -0.29
C LEU A 168 -15.70 -7.34 0.26
N ARG A 169 -14.59 -7.43 -0.48
CA ARG A 169 -13.32 -6.76 -0.12
C ARG A 169 -13.47 -5.24 -0.05
N VAL A 170 -14.16 -4.63 -1.02
CA VAL A 170 -14.46 -3.18 -1.00
C VAL A 170 -15.29 -2.80 0.22
N GLU A 171 -16.37 -3.55 0.51
CA GLU A 171 -17.23 -3.32 1.67
C GLU A 171 -16.44 -3.43 2.98
N MET A 172 -15.67 -4.50 3.15
CA MET A 172 -14.88 -4.74 4.37
C MET A 172 -13.75 -3.74 4.57
N ARG A 173 -13.12 -3.26 3.49
CA ARG A 173 -12.11 -2.20 3.56
C ARG A 173 -12.72 -0.92 4.12
N MET A 174 -13.91 -0.53 3.64
CA MET A 174 -14.63 0.64 4.17
C MET A 174 -14.99 0.46 5.65
N GLU A 175 -15.44 -0.73 6.06
CA GLU A 175 -15.74 -1.06 7.46
C GLU A 175 -14.50 -0.94 8.37
N ILE A 176 -13.34 -1.43 7.91
CA ILE A 176 -12.08 -1.32 8.66
C ILE A 176 -11.68 0.16 8.81
N LYS A 177 -11.82 0.95 7.74
CA LYS A 177 -11.53 2.40 7.78
C LYS A 177 -12.41 3.12 8.80
N LEU A 178 -13.73 2.91 8.74
CA LEU A 178 -14.70 3.49 9.69
C LEU A 178 -14.44 3.02 11.12
N LEU A 179 -14.06 1.77 11.31
CA LEU A 179 -13.71 1.23 12.62
C LEU A 179 -12.49 1.93 13.19
N HIS A 180 -11.42 2.10 12.39
CA HIS A 180 -10.22 2.82 12.79
C HIS A 180 -10.53 4.27 13.18
N GLU A 181 -11.36 4.98 12.41
CA GLU A 181 -11.78 6.35 12.71
C GLU A 181 -12.54 6.47 14.04
N ARG A 182 -13.34 5.45 14.39
CA ARG A 182 -14.10 5.42 15.66
C ARG A 182 -13.22 5.06 16.86
N LEU A 183 -12.35 4.07 16.70
CA LEU A 183 -11.54 3.55 17.79
C LEU A 183 -10.26 4.36 18.02
N LYS A 184 -9.75 5.04 16.97
CA LYS A 184 -8.44 5.70 16.99
C LYS A 184 -7.29 4.76 17.41
N ALA A 185 -7.47 3.46 17.23
CA ALA A 185 -6.52 2.45 17.67
C ALA A 185 -5.26 2.43 16.80
N THR A 186 -4.13 2.08 17.37
CA THR A 186 -2.90 1.82 16.61
C THR A 186 -3.01 0.47 15.92
N ILE A 187 -2.78 0.42 14.61
CA ILE A 187 -2.97 -0.78 13.80
C ILE A 187 -1.69 -1.05 12.99
N VAL A 188 -1.28 -2.31 12.93
CA VAL A 188 -0.32 -2.84 11.94
C VAL A 188 -1.06 -3.83 11.06
N TYR A 189 -1.02 -3.61 9.77
CA TYR A 189 -1.79 -4.35 8.79
C TYR A 189 -0.87 -4.83 7.65
N VAL A 190 -0.85 -6.12 7.42
CA VAL A 190 -0.11 -6.74 6.31
C VAL A 190 -1.05 -6.95 5.13
N THR A 191 -0.60 -6.55 3.96
CA THR A 191 -1.30 -6.82 2.70
C THR A 191 -0.32 -6.93 1.53
N HIS A 192 -0.75 -7.55 0.45
CA HIS A 192 -0.12 -7.47 -0.87
C HIS A 192 -0.95 -6.62 -1.85
N ASP A 193 -2.13 -6.12 -1.42
CA ASP A 193 -3.03 -5.29 -2.22
C ASP A 193 -2.67 -3.81 -2.05
N GLN A 194 -2.27 -3.19 -3.16
CA GLN A 194 -1.86 -1.77 -3.20
C GLN A 194 -3.04 -0.83 -2.90
N ILE A 195 -4.27 -1.21 -3.31
CA ILE A 195 -5.46 -0.38 -3.06
C ILE A 195 -5.77 -0.36 -1.56
N GLU A 196 -5.61 -1.48 -0.86
CA GLU A 196 -5.71 -1.53 0.60
C GLU A 196 -4.67 -0.62 1.23
N ALA A 197 -3.40 -0.70 0.79
CA ALA A 197 -2.32 0.11 1.33
C ALA A 197 -2.61 1.62 1.16
N MET A 198 -3.00 2.04 -0.03
CA MET A 198 -3.25 3.45 -0.33
C MET A 198 -4.50 4.02 0.34
N THR A 199 -5.51 3.18 0.64
CA THR A 199 -6.80 3.66 1.15
C THR A 199 -6.95 3.56 2.67
N LEU A 200 -6.34 2.57 3.32
CA LEU A 200 -6.46 2.33 4.76
C LEU A 200 -5.38 3.05 5.57
N GLY A 201 -4.13 2.99 5.12
CA GLY A 201 -2.99 3.42 5.89
C GLY A 201 -2.89 4.92 6.11
N SER A 202 -2.44 5.34 7.29
CA SER A 202 -1.86 6.67 7.51
C SER A 202 -0.36 6.65 7.22
N LYS A 203 0.28 5.49 7.39
CA LYS A 203 1.67 5.21 7.06
C LYS A 203 1.79 3.89 6.30
N ILE A 204 2.69 3.85 5.33
CA ILE A 204 3.01 2.64 4.56
C ILE A 204 4.51 2.37 4.68
N ALA A 205 4.88 1.13 4.97
CA ALA A 205 6.23 0.61 4.81
C ALA A 205 6.26 -0.34 3.61
N VAL A 206 6.95 0.07 2.56
CA VAL A 206 7.16 -0.76 1.36
C VAL A 206 8.37 -1.64 1.61
N MET A 207 8.18 -2.96 1.62
CA MET A 207 9.21 -3.94 1.93
C MET A 207 9.66 -4.71 0.69
N GLN A 208 10.97 -4.95 0.58
CA GLN A 208 11.57 -5.80 -0.43
C GLN A 208 12.81 -6.51 0.13
N GLY A 209 12.92 -7.83 -0.06
CA GLY A 209 14.11 -8.59 0.29
C GLY A 209 14.52 -8.51 1.77
N GLY A 210 13.57 -8.33 2.67
CA GLY A 210 13.81 -8.21 4.11
C GLY A 210 14.15 -6.79 4.60
N GLU A 211 14.06 -5.78 3.74
CA GLU A 211 14.37 -4.39 4.04
C GLU A 211 13.15 -3.48 3.83
N ILE A 212 13.11 -2.32 4.49
CA ILE A 212 12.15 -1.25 4.19
C ILE A 212 12.78 -0.36 3.11
N ARG A 213 12.19 -0.38 1.90
CA ARG A 213 12.64 0.45 0.77
C ARG A 213 12.20 1.90 0.93
N GLN A 214 10.97 2.10 1.43
CA GLN A 214 10.45 3.42 1.76
C GLN A 214 9.41 3.31 2.87
N PHE A 215 9.38 4.32 3.73
CA PHE A 215 8.39 4.53 4.77
C PHE A 215 7.86 5.96 4.71
N GLY A 216 6.55 6.14 4.69
CA GLY A 216 5.92 7.47 4.59
C GLY A 216 4.41 7.41 4.52
N SER A 217 3.78 8.55 4.27
CA SER A 217 2.35 8.60 3.96
C SER A 217 2.05 7.99 2.58
N PRO A 218 0.82 7.52 2.33
CA PRO A 218 0.43 7.02 1.01
C PRO A 218 0.76 7.99 -0.13
N GLN A 219 0.48 9.28 0.07
CA GLN A 219 0.72 10.31 -0.95
C GLN A 219 2.22 10.51 -1.23
N GLU A 220 3.07 10.52 -0.19
CA GLU A 220 4.53 10.62 -0.35
C GLU A 220 5.09 9.45 -1.15
N ILE A 221 4.65 8.23 -0.83
CA ILE A 221 5.12 7.02 -1.53
C ILE A 221 4.66 7.01 -2.99
N TYR A 222 3.45 7.50 -3.27
CA TYR A 222 2.92 7.57 -4.62
C TYR A 222 3.58 8.66 -5.48
N ASP A 223 3.69 9.88 -4.93
CA ASP A 223 4.20 11.04 -5.66
C ASP A 223 5.74 11.13 -5.67
N GLN A 224 6.39 10.60 -4.63
CA GLN A 224 7.83 10.72 -4.40
C GLN A 224 8.49 9.37 -4.08
N PRO A 225 8.39 8.36 -4.96
CA PRO A 225 9.00 7.06 -4.72
C PRO A 225 10.52 7.20 -4.59
N ALA A 226 11.11 6.47 -3.62
CA ALA A 226 12.53 6.56 -3.32
C ALA A 226 13.41 5.91 -4.39
N ASP A 227 12.89 4.91 -5.09
CA ASP A 227 13.60 4.15 -6.12
C ASP A 227 12.65 3.55 -7.16
N LEU A 228 13.21 2.92 -8.20
CA LEU A 228 12.46 2.26 -9.28
C LEU A 228 11.53 1.16 -8.77
N PHE A 229 11.97 0.41 -7.74
CA PHE A 229 11.14 -0.65 -7.19
C PHE A 229 9.85 -0.08 -6.58
N VAL A 230 9.95 0.91 -5.71
CA VAL A 230 8.78 1.55 -5.08
C VAL A 230 7.87 2.18 -6.14
N ALA A 231 8.45 2.89 -7.11
CA ALA A 231 7.73 3.53 -8.20
C ALA A 231 6.92 2.55 -9.06
N GLY A 232 7.52 1.40 -9.38
CA GLY A 232 6.89 0.34 -10.17
C GLY A 232 5.94 -0.55 -9.37
N PHE A 233 6.22 -0.72 -8.06
CA PHE A 233 5.39 -1.53 -7.20
C PHE A 233 4.09 -0.82 -6.80
N ILE A 234 4.11 0.51 -6.60
CA ILE A 234 2.94 1.29 -6.18
C ILE A 234 2.26 1.95 -7.38
N GLY A 235 0.98 1.61 -7.58
CA GLY A 235 0.12 2.13 -8.65
C GLY A 235 -0.40 1.03 -9.58
N SER A 236 -1.63 1.22 -10.07
CA SER A 236 -2.29 0.31 -11.03
C SER A 236 -3.03 1.13 -12.09
N PRO A 237 -2.55 1.14 -13.34
CA PRO A 237 -1.30 0.52 -13.82
C PRO A 237 -0.04 1.10 -13.15
N SER A 238 1.09 0.37 -13.25
CA SER A 238 2.38 0.84 -12.72
C SER A 238 2.93 2.05 -13.48
N MET A 239 3.90 2.74 -12.87
CA MET A 239 4.59 3.87 -13.51
C MET A 239 5.30 3.42 -14.80
N ASN A 240 5.23 4.25 -15.85
CA ASN A 240 6.04 4.06 -17.06
C ASN A 240 7.50 4.43 -16.75
N PHE A 241 8.44 3.59 -17.15
CA PHE A 241 9.86 3.85 -17.07
C PHE A 241 10.44 3.97 -18.48
N ILE A 242 10.92 5.16 -18.83
CA ILE A 242 11.44 5.48 -20.16
C ILE A 242 12.90 5.88 -20.02
N LYS A 243 13.82 5.08 -20.56
CA LYS A 243 15.22 5.45 -20.66
C LYS A 243 15.37 6.62 -21.61
N THR A 244 16.06 7.68 -21.20
CA THR A 244 16.22 8.92 -21.95
C THR A 244 17.48 9.65 -21.58
N ASP A 245 17.88 10.63 -22.41
CA ASP A 245 18.99 11.53 -22.10
C ASP A 245 18.47 12.87 -21.58
N ALA A 246 19.12 13.38 -20.55
CA ALA A 246 18.97 14.79 -20.20
C ALA A 246 19.74 15.66 -21.21
N VAL A 247 19.06 16.66 -21.77
CA VAL A 247 19.65 17.55 -22.79
C VAL A 247 19.40 19.01 -22.43
N GLU A 248 20.30 19.89 -22.91
CA GLU A 248 20.04 21.32 -22.88
C GLU A 248 19.02 21.68 -23.98
N HIS A 249 17.97 22.41 -23.64
CA HIS A 249 16.94 22.83 -24.56
C HIS A 249 16.48 24.25 -24.24
N LEU A 250 16.74 25.19 -25.16
CA LEU A 250 16.33 26.61 -25.04
C LEU A 250 16.81 27.27 -23.72
N GLY A 251 18.00 26.94 -23.24
CA GLY A 251 18.57 27.47 -21.99
C GLY A 251 18.07 26.78 -20.71
N SER A 252 17.23 25.76 -20.83
CA SER A 252 16.66 24.94 -19.75
C SER A 252 17.08 23.47 -19.93
N VAL A 253 16.74 22.62 -18.95
CA VAL A 253 16.94 21.17 -19.04
C VAL A 253 15.69 20.53 -19.62
N GLY A 254 15.86 19.57 -20.53
CA GLY A 254 14.79 18.74 -21.05
C GLY A 254 15.19 17.28 -21.16
N VAL A 255 14.22 16.43 -21.43
CA VAL A 255 14.42 15.00 -21.73
C VAL A 255 14.10 14.72 -23.18
N ARG A 256 14.96 13.93 -23.85
CA ARG A 256 14.82 13.57 -25.26
C ARG A 256 13.98 12.32 -25.39
N LEU A 257 12.84 12.44 -26.04
CA LEU A 257 11.93 11.34 -26.29
C LEU A 257 11.81 11.09 -27.81
N GLN A 258 11.67 9.83 -28.19
CA GLN A 258 11.49 9.39 -29.55
C GLN A 258 10.24 8.49 -29.62
N THR A 259 9.29 8.89 -30.45
CA THR A 259 8.19 8.03 -30.90
C THR A 259 8.56 7.34 -32.23
N THR A 260 7.64 6.58 -32.79
CA THR A 260 7.83 5.95 -34.10
C THR A 260 8.08 7.01 -35.22
N ASP A 261 7.47 8.19 -35.09
CA ASP A 261 7.37 9.17 -36.18
C ASP A 261 8.27 10.41 -35.95
N GLU A 262 8.59 10.73 -34.69
CA GLU A 262 9.37 11.93 -34.39
C GLU A 262 10.28 11.78 -33.15
N THR A 263 11.33 12.60 -33.12
CA THR A 263 12.14 12.83 -31.91
C THR A 263 11.88 14.25 -31.41
N PHE A 264 11.60 14.39 -30.12
CA PHE A 264 11.30 15.68 -29.49
C PHE A 264 11.94 15.81 -28.11
N VAL A 265 12.01 17.03 -27.59
CA VAL A 265 12.47 17.31 -26.24
C VAL A 265 11.31 17.88 -25.42
N LEU A 266 11.10 17.33 -24.24
CA LEU A 266 10.17 17.87 -23.27
C LEU A 266 10.95 18.65 -22.19
N PRO A 267 10.74 19.97 -22.06
CA PRO A 267 11.36 20.76 -20.99
C PRO A 267 10.89 20.29 -19.62
N VAL A 268 11.81 20.23 -18.66
CA VAL A 268 11.53 19.82 -17.27
C VAL A 268 11.82 21.01 -16.35
N HIS A 269 10.78 21.78 -16.02
CA HIS A 269 10.97 23.00 -15.24
C HIS A 269 11.14 22.74 -13.74
N ASP A 270 10.34 21.83 -13.17
CA ASP A 270 10.29 21.62 -11.72
C ASP A 270 11.52 20.85 -11.19
N ALA A 271 12.12 19.99 -12.03
CA ALA A 271 13.32 19.22 -11.68
C ALA A 271 14.61 19.79 -12.31
N GLU A 272 14.57 20.96 -12.95
CA GLU A 272 15.71 21.54 -13.68
C GLU A 272 16.99 21.57 -12.87
N LYS A 273 16.93 22.05 -11.62
CA LYS A 273 18.11 22.17 -10.74
C LYS A 273 18.76 20.81 -10.48
N ALA A 274 17.95 19.79 -10.22
CA ALA A 274 18.45 18.43 -9.93
C ALA A 274 18.98 17.73 -11.18
N LEU A 275 18.41 18.01 -12.36
CA LEU A 275 18.77 17.36 -13.61
C LEU A 275 19.91 18.09 -14.35
N ARG A 276 20.24 19.34 -14.03
CA ARG A 276 21.33 20.07 -14.69
C ARG A 276 22.68 19.33 -14.68
N PRO A 277 23.10 18.65 -13.59
CA PRO A 277 24.32 17.82 -13.58
C PRO A 277 24.24 16.56 -14.46
N TRP A 278 23.05 16.22 -14.94
CA TRP A 278 22.79 15.03 -15.77
C TRP A 278 22.77 15.33 -17.25
N ILE A 279 22.91 16.58 -17.68
CA ILE A 279 22.98 16.94 -19.12
C ILE A 279 24.07 16.12 -19.81
N GLY A 280 23.68 15.45 -20.91
CA GLY A 280 24.56 14.54 -21.67
C GLY A 280 24.69 13.15 -21.07
N ARG A 281 23.89 12.81 -20.05
CA ARG A 281 23.86 11.48 -19.42
C ARG A 281 22.49 10.83 -19.57
N GLU A 282 22.48 9.50 -19.58
CA GLU A 282 21.27 8.69 -19.54
C GLU A 282 20.65 8.78 -18.13
N LEU A 283 19.32 8.83 -18.10
CA LEU A 283 18.49 8.72 -16.90
C LEU A 283 17.20 7.97 -17.24
N ILE A 284 16.44 7.60 -16.22
CA ILE A 284 15.12 6.98 -16.41
C ILE A 284 14.05 8.00 -16.01
N LEU A 285 13.19 8.35 -16.96
CA LEU A 285 11.98 9.13 -16.73
C LEU A 285 10.89 8.20 -16.22
N GLY A 286 10.39 8.44 -15.01
CA GLY A 286 9.20 7.82 -14.44
C GLY A 286 7.99 8.75 -14.62
N ILE A 287 6.97 8.28 -15.32
CA ILE A 287 5.73 9.03 -15.52
C ILE A 287 4.51 8.13 -15.34
N ARG A 288 3.57 8.54 -14.49
CA ARG A 288 2.35 7.77 -14.21
C ARG A 288 1.43 7.76 -15.44
N PRO A 289 0.67 6.66 -15.70
CA PRO A 289 -0.26 6.56 -16.83
C PRO A 289 -1.29 7.69 -16.90
N GLU A 290 -1.79 8.17 -15.77
CA GLU A 290 -2.75 9.28 -15.69
C GLU A 290 -2.15 10.66 -16.00
N LEU A 291 -0.82 10.76 -16.09
CA LEU A 291 -0.10 11.96 -16.50
C LEU A 291 0.14 12.01 -18.01
N ILE A 292 -0.18 10.94 -18.73
CA ILE A 292 -0.21 10.89 -20.18
C ILE A 292 -1.67 10.62 -20.59
N THR A 293 -2.37 11.67 -21.01
CA THR A 293 -3.82 11.61 -21.26
C THR A 293 -4.20 12.22 -22.60
N ASP A 294 -5.49 12.12 -22.95
CA ASP A 294 -5.99 12.81 -24.15
C ASP A 294 -5.88 14.34 -24.04
N SER A 295 -5.56 15.00 -25.13
CA SER A 295 -5.32 16.45 -25.19
C SER A 295 -6.56 17.30 -24.86
N ALA A 296 -7.75 16.72 -24.89
CA ALA A 296 -9.03 17.37 -24.61
C ALA A 296 -9.48 17.20 -23.13
N SER A 297 -8.68 16.57 -22.28
CA SER A 297 -9.04 16.24 -20.87
C SER A 297 -9.27 17.42 -19.95
N GLY A 298 -9.11 18.66 -20.44
CA GLY A 298 -9.36 19.87 -19.65
C GLY A 298 -8.36 20.09 -18.51
N GLN A 299 -7.24 19.33 -18.47
CA GLN A 299 -6.16 19.65 -17.54
C GLN A 299 -5.66 21.07 -17.79
N PRO A 300 -5.45 21.88 -16.74
CA PRO A 300 -4.95 23.24 -16.91
C PRO A 300 -3.61 23.15 -17.67
N PHE A 301 -3.54 23.86 -18.82
CA PHE A 301 -2.31 24.00 -19.58
C PHE A 301 -1.29 24.74 -18.74
N GLY A 302 -0.42 24.01 -18.04
CA GLY A 302 0.71 24.54 -17.29
C GLY A 302 1.99 24.46 -18.13
N ARG A 303 3.06 25.10 -17.65
CA ARG A 303 4.40 25.06 -18.28
C ARG A 303 4.95 23.64 -18.50
N ASN A 304 4.41 22.64 -17.79
CA ASN A 304 4.88 21.25 -17.78
C ASN A 304 3.97 20.32 -18.59
N VAL A 305 2.98 20.83 -19.35
CA VAL A 305 2.09 20.02 -20.18
C VAL A 305 2.45 20.20 -21.64
N HIS A 306 2.81 19.13 -22.30
CA HIS A 306 3.28 19.12 -23.68
C HIS A 306 2.45 18.17 -24.54
N LYS A 307 1.91 18.65 -25.65
CA LYS A 307 1.13 17.85 -26.58
C LYS A 307 2.01 17.23 -27.65
N ARG A 308 1.80 15.94 -27.93
CA ARG A 308 2.47 15.22 -29.01
C ARG A 308 1.52 14.21 -29.64
N THR A 309 1.63 14.05 -30.94
CA THR A 309 0.92 13.01 -31.68
C THR A 309 1.73 11.72 -31.60
N CYS A 310 1.10 10.65 -31.10
CA CYS A 310 1.73 9.36 -30.95
C CYS A 310 0.92 8.28 -31.66
N LYS A 311 1.60 7.31 -32.27
CA LYS A 311 0.96 6.13 -32.83
C LYS A 311 0.57 5.16 -31.71
N VAL A 312 -0.68 4.70 -31.76
CA VAL A 312 -1.26 3.78 -30.78
C VAL A 312 -0.97 2.34 -31.20
N GLU A 313 -0.40 1.55 -30.28
CA GLU A 313 -0.14 0.12 -30.54
C GLU A 313 -1.29 -0.77 -30.06
N LEU A 314 -1.84 -0.49 -28.86
CA LEU A 314 -2.89 -1.30 -28.24
C LEU A 314 -3.86 -0.40 -27.47
N VAL A 315 -5.12 -0.84 -27.38
CA VAL A 315 -6.19 -0.17 -26.64
C VAL A 315 -6.91 -1.20 -25.77
N GLU A 316 -7.00 -0.91 -24.48
CA GLU A 316 -7.68 -1.76 -23.48
C GLU A 316 -8.75 -0.95 -22.73
N PRO A 317 -10.04 -1.10 -23.05
CA PRO A 317 -11.13 -0.49 -22.28
C PRO A 317 -11.24 -1.12 -20.91
N THR A 318 -11.22 -0.31 -19.83
CA THR A 318 -11.37 -0.77 -18.46
C THR A 318 -12.74 -0.44 -17.85
N GLY A 319 -13.61 0.19 -18.64
CA GLY A 319 -14.93 0.68 -18.24
C GLY A 319 -14.89 2.18 -17.93
N PRO A 320 -14.40 2.63 -16.76
CA PRO A 320 -14.34 4.06 -16.44
C PRO A 320 -13.30 4.82 -17.23
N ASP A 321 -12.22 4.14 -17.64
CA ASP A 321 -11.10 4.67 -18.43
C ASP A 321 -10.79 3.72 -19.58
N THR A 322 -9.96 4.19 -20.53
CA THR A 322 -9.32 3.35 -21.55
C THR A 322 -7.80 3.49 -21.41
N LEU A 323 -7.11 2.34 -21.34
CA LEU A 323 -5.66 2.31 -21.38
C LEU A 323 -5.22 2.26 -22.85
N VAL A 324 -4.33 3.17 -23.20
CA VAL A 324 -3.75 3.29 -24.56
C VAL A 324 -2.25 3.06 -24.41
N PHE A 325 -1.71 2.18 -25.25
CA PHE A 325 -0.29 1.84 -25.25
C PHE A 325 0.38 2.42 -26.47
N ILE A 326 1.47 3.16 -26.24
CA ILE A 326 2.29 3.80 -27.26
C ILE A 326 3.75 3.37 -27.07
N ARG A 327 4.60 3.61 -28.07
CA ARG A 327 6.03 3.34 -27.97
C ARG A 327 6.83 4.63 -27.86
N ILE A 328 7.66 4.70 -26.82
CA ILE A 328 8.58 5.83 -26.57
C ILE A 328 9.95 5.27 -26.26
N ASN A 329 10.97 5.73 -26.97
CA ASN A 329 12.38 5.26 -26.83
C ASN A 329 12.51 3.73 -26.91
N GLY A 330 11.65 3.06 -27.69
CA GLY A 330 11.61 1.60 -27.80
C GLY A 330 10.81 0.88 -26.74
N GLU A 331 10.45 1.53 -25.62
CA GLU A 331 9.67 0.96 -24.53
C GLU A 331 8.16 1.22 -24.71
N ILE A 332 7.33 0.31 -24.20
CA ILE A 332 5.87 0.49 -24.20
C ILE A 332 5.48 1.37 -23.02
N ALA A 333 4.79 2.47 -23.32
CA ALA A 333 4.24 3.38 -22.30
C ALA A 333 2.71 3.27 -22.28
N CYS A 334 2.15 3.09 -21.08
CA CYS A 334 0.72 3.07 -20.82
C CYS A 334 0.21 4.49 -20.57
N CYS A 335 -0.84 4.89 -21.25
CA CYS A 335 -1.51 6.17 -21.11
C CYS A 335 -2.95 5.94 -20.65
N ARG A 336 -3.53 6.88 -19.91
CA ARG A 336 -4.93 6.79 -19.48
C ARG A 336 -5.75 7.88 -20.18
N VAL A 337 -6.71 7.47 -20.98
CA VAL A 337 -7.58 8.37 -21.73
C VAL A 337 -9.05 8.13 -21.40
N ARG A 338 -9.90 9.12 -21.67
CA ARG A 338 -11.35 8.96 -21.49
C ARG A 338 -11.91 8.01 -22.54
N PRO A 339 -12.93 7.18 -22.20
CA PRO A 339 -13.52 6.21 -23.12
C PRO A 339 -14.04 6.86 -24.43
N GLU A 340 -14.59 8.08 -24.34
CA GLU A 340 -15.14 8.82 -25.49
C GLU A 340 -14.05 9.32 -26.46
N GLN A 341 -12.81 9.37 -26.01
CA GLN A 341 -11.65 9.79 -26.80
C GLN A 341 -10.75 8.61 -27.20
N ALA A 342 -11.17 7.38 -26.88
CA ALA A 342 -10.38 6.20 -27.18
C ALA A 342 -10.18 6.00 -28.68
N PRO A 343 -8.92 5.89 -29.17
CA PRO A 343 -8.62 5.62 -30.56
C PRO A 343 -8.81 4.12 -30.88
N GLN A 344 -8.64 3.76 -32.17
CA GLN A 344 -8.40 2.37 -32.53
C GLN A 344 -6.89 2.04 -32.50
N ALA A 345 -6.56 0.77 -32.45
CA ALA A 345 -5.16 0.34 -32.58
C ALA A 345 -4.64 0.75 -33.98
N ASN A 346 -3.40 1.23 -34.04
CA ASN A 346 -2.71 1.83 -35.18
C ASN A 346 -3.15 3.24 -35.60
N ASP A 347 -4.13 3.84 -34.94
CA ASP A 347 -4.44 5.25 -35.15
C ASP A 347 -3.34 6.16 -34.57
N SER A 348 -3.31 7.41 -35.00
CA SER A 348 -2.51 8.46 -34.40
C SER A 348 -3.39 9.30 -33.46
N MET A 349 -2.92 9.53 -32.23
CA MET A 349 -3.64 10.28 -31.19
C MET A 349 -2.78 11.40 -30.64
N GLU A 350 -3.35 12.58 -30.46
CA GLU A 350 -2.71 13.67 -29.72
C GLU A 350 -2.82 13.42 -28.22
N LEU A 351 -1.68 13.20 -27.56
CA LEU A 351 -1.56 12.98 -26.12
C LEU A 351 -0.90 14.18 -25.45
N ALA A 352 -1.36 14.47 -24.24
CA ALA A 352 -0.79 15.48 -23.35
C ALA A 352 0.10 14.81 -22.30
N PHE A 353 1.38 15.13 -22.31
CA PHE A 353 2.37 14.69 -21.33
C PHE A 353 2.48 15.74 -20.21
N ASN A 354 2.06 15.41 -19.02
CA ASN A 354 2.17 16.28 -17.86
C ASN A 354 3.38 15.89 -17.01
N LEU A 355 4.44 16.70 -17.05
CA LEU A 355 5.68 16.43 -16.33
C LEU A 355 5.72 17.05 -14.91
N SER A 356 4.64 17.66 -14.42
CA SER A 356 4.61 18.28 -13.10
C SER A 356 4.84 17.31 -11.92
N LYS A 357 4.55 16.03 -12.13
CA LYS A 357 4.79 14.93 -11.17
C LYS A 357 5.66 13.83 -11.78
N ALA A 358 6.40 14.14 -12.84
CA ALA A 358 7.39 13.21 -13.36
C ALA A 358 8.53 13.07 -12.36
N VAL A 359 9.05 11.86 -12.21
CA VAL A 359 10.20 11.55 -11.36
C VAL A 359 11.35 11.03 -12.22
N PHE A 360 12.57 11.22 -11.77
CA PHE A 360 13.74 10.83 -12.52
C PHE A 360 14.64 9.94 -11.67
N PHE A 361 15.16 8.88 -12.27
CA PHE A 361 15.99 7.90 -11.58
C PHE A 361 17.33 7.74 -12.26
N ASP A 362 18.34 7.48 -11.44
CA ASP A 362 19.67 7.08 -11.87
C ASP A 362 19.62 5.61 -12.35
N PRO A 363 19.99 5.31 -13.60
CA PRO A 363 19.91 3.95 -14.14
C PRO A 363 20.88 2.96 -13.46
N GLN A 364 21.92 3.44 -12.76
CA GLN A 364 22.90 2.58 -12.10
C GLN A 364 22.52 2.25 -10.67
N THR A 365 22.02 3.24 -9.90
CA THR A 365 21.68 3.06 -8.49
C THR A 365 20.20 2.78 -8.28
N GLU A 366 19.39 2.96 -9.32
CA GLU A 366 17.91 2.88 -9.30
C GLU A 366 17.23 3.89 -8.35
N LYS A 367 18.00 4.78 -7.75
CA LYS A 367 17.50 5.79 -6.80
C LYS A 367 16.95 7.00 -7.54
N ARG A 368 15.97 7.66 -6.91
CA ARG A 368 15.40 8.89 -7.41
C ARG A 368 16.46 10.02 -7.40
N ILE A 369 16.53 10.74 -8.51
CA ILE A 369 17.34 11.96 -8.70
C ILE A 369 16.50 13.19 -8.32
N ALA A 370 15.24 13.24 -8.79
CA ALA A 370 14.31 14.34 -8.60
C ALA A 370 12.87 13.85 -8.65
#